data_34ae344874d231250b8a91f152955af4
#
_entry.id   34ae344874d231250b8a91f152955af4
#
_cell.length_a   1.000
_cell.length_b   1.000
_cell.length_c   1.000
_cell.angle_alpha   90.00
_cell.angle_beta   90.00
_cell.angle_gamma   90.00
#
_symmetry.space_group_name_H-M   'P 1'
#
loop_
_entity.id
_entity.type
_entity.pdbx_description
1 polymer ?
#
loop_
_entity_poly.entity_id
_entity_poly.type
_entity_poly.pdbx_seq_one_letter_code
_entity_poly.pdbx_strand_id
1 'polypeptide(L)'
;MNKKLLSSIILVVFVDLLGFSLILPLLPYYAETFHANAFVTGLLVASYAVAQLIGAPLLGRMSDRYGRRPILLASIFGTFLGFVLLGIANALWILFAARIIDGITGGNLSIAQAYISDVTDAKNRAKGLGLIGAAFGLGFIIGPVTGGFLSQWGYAVPAFAAAAMSFINLALIFFWLPESLTAEKRAEMTVKKPAVTLGALFVALKRPFSGSLLISRFLFGVAFAIFQTIFSLYALTKFNLTAAQTGYVLTYVGVLSVITQGYLVGKITNVFREDILIVACIALMAISMVGWAMAPSVLVLLIVLAPTSLAGGVLNTLLSSTLTKAVAPQEIGGILGFAASIDSSTRIIAPILGGALLQQLGTWAPGAFGAIVMAGLFFYVRAQIYNHPIVLSFKQTQLEPAPVTMQD
;
A
#
# COMPACT_ATOMS: atom_id res chain seq x y z
N MET A 1 26.77 -3.40 -6.61
CA MET A 1 25.35 -3.82 -6.85
C MET A 1 25.31 -4.95 -7.88
N ASN A 2 24.84 -6.13 -7.50
CA ASN A 2 24.65 -7.23 -8.46
C ASN A 2 23.33 -7.00 -9.25
N LYS A 3 23.46 -6.45 -10.46
CA LYS A 3 22.29 -6.08 -11.29
C LYS A 3 21.39 -7.28 -11.62
N LYS A 4 21.97 -8.47 -11.79
CA LYS A 4 21.23 -9.71 -12.06
C LYS A 4 20.31 -10.10 -10.91
N LEU A 5 20.83 -10.09 -9.67
CA LEU A 5 20.04 -10.43 -8.48
C LEU A 5 18.92 -9.42 -8.23
N LEU A 6 19.22 -8.14 -8.41
CA LEU A 6 18.23 -7.08 -8.25
C LEU A 6 17.10 -7.21 -9.29
N SER A 7 17.43 -7.43 -10.57
CA SER A 7 16.40 -7.60 -11.59
C SER A 7 15.54 -8.85 -11.36
N SER A 8 16.12 -9.95 -10.90
CA SER A 8 15.36 -11.18 -10.60
C SER A 8 14.36 -10.97 -9.46
N ILE A 9 14.77 -10.36 -8.35
CA ILE A 9 13.84 -10.12 -7.23
C ILE A 9 12.76 -9.07 -7.59
N ILE A 10 13.08 -8.06 -8.39
CA ILE A 10 12.10 -7.08 -8.86
C ILE A 10 11.06 -7.73 -9.77
N LEU A 11 11.48 -8.64 -10.66
CA LEU A 11 10.54 -9.40 -11.49
C LEU A 11 9.61 -10.26 -10.63
N VAL A 12 10.15 -10.96 -9.63
CA VAL A 12 9.36 -11.72 -8.65
C VAL A 12 8.32 -10.83 -7.95
N VAL A 13 8.74 -9.66 -7.46
CA VAL A 13 7.83 -8.70 -6.80
C VAL A 13 6.77 -8.18 -7.77
N PHE A 14 7.14 -7.88 -9.01
CA PHE A 14 6.20 -7.39 -10.02
C PHE A 14 5.10 -8.43 -10.34
N VAL A 15 5.49 -9.68 -10.56
CA VAL A 15 4.53 -10.78 -10.85
C VAL A 15 3.60 -11.01 -9.65
N ASP A 16 4.13 -10.97 -8.43
CA ASP A 16 3.34 -11.10 -7.19
C ASP A 16 2.31 -9.98 -7.04
N LEU A 17 2.76 -8.72 -7.20
CA LEU A 17 1.90 -7.55 -7.12
C LEU A 17 0.86 -7.49 -8.24
N LEU A 18 1.19 -7.97 -9.42
CA LEU A 18 0.25 -8.06 -10.54
C LEU A 18 -0.88 -9.06 -10.22
N GLY A 19 -0.56 -10.25 -9.70
CA GLY A 19 -1.55 -11.23 -9.25
C GLY A 19 -2.46 -10.69 -8.14
N PHE A 20 -1.88 -10.02 -7.15
CA PHE A 20 -2.62 -9.39 -6.06
C PHE A 20 -3.57 -8.29 -6.56
N SER A 21 -3.07 -7.37 -7.40
CA SER A 21 -3.84 -6.23 -7.90
C SER A 21 -4.94 -6.62 -8.88
N LEU A 22 -4.79 -7.76 -9.55
CA LEU A 22 -5.79 -8.35 -10.42
C LEU A 22 -7.03 -8.81 -9.64
N ILE A 23 -6.84 -9.37 -8.44
CA ILE A 23 -7.91 -9.96 -7.63
C ILE A 23 -8.60 -8.93 -6.72
N LEU A 24 -7.85 -7.99 -6.17
CA LEU A 24 -8.37 -7.07 -5.14
C LEU A 24 -9.65 -6.34 -5.55
N PRO A 25 -9.77 -5.74 -6.76
CA PRO A 25 -10.98 -5.06 -7.18
C PRO A 25 -12.16 -5.99 -7.47
N LEU A 26 -11.91 -7.28 -7.69
CA LEU A 26 -12.93 -8.26 -8.04
C LEU A 26 -13.59 -8.91 -6.81
N LEU A 27 -12.93 -8.85 -5.65
CA LEU A 27 -13.45 -9.48 -4.42
C LEU A 27 -14.87 -9.05 -4.06
N PRO A 28 -15.26 -7.76 -4.15
CA PRO A 28 -16.64 -7.35 -3.88
C PRO A 28 -17.65 -7.99 -4.83
N TYR A 29 -17.33 -8.04 -6.13
CA TYR A 29 -18.19 -8.69 -7.14
C TYR A 29 -18.31 -10.19 -6.92
N TYR A 30 -17.20 -10.84 -6.55
CA TYR A 30 -17.19 -12.26 -6.28
C TYR A 30 -17.97 -12.60 -5.00
N ALA A 31 -17.82 -11.77 -3.94
CA ALA A 31 -18.57 -11.94 -2.70
C ALA A 31 -20.09 -11.76 -2.91
N GLU A 32 -20.49 -10.84 -3.80
CA GLU A 32 -21.89 -10.63 -4.16
C GLU A 32 -22.54 -11.86 -4.78
N THR A 33 -21.81 -12.67 -5.58
CA THR A 33 -22.34 -13.94 -6.13
C THR A 33 -22.77 -14.93 -5.04
N PHE A 34 -22.25 -14.77 -3.82
CA PHE A 34 -22.63 -15.53 -2.64
C PHE A 34 -23.54 -14.73 -1.69
N HIS A 35 -24.22 -13.70 -2.19
CA HIS A 35 -25.15 -12.83 -1.43
C HIS A 35 -24.51 -12.16 -0.21
N ALA A 36 -23.20 -11.90 -0.24
CA ALA A 36 -22.53 -11.12 0.80
C ALA A 36 -22.99 -9.67 0.77
N ASN A 37 -23.39 -9.15 1.92
CA ASN A 37 -23.69 -7.74 2.06
C ASN A 37 -22.41 -6.89 2.14
N ALA A 38 -22.54 -5.57 2.12
CA ALA A 38 -21.41 -4.65 2.08
C ALA A 38 -20.48 -4.78 3.30
N PHE A 39 -21.03 -5.02 4.49
CA PHE A 39 -20.23 -5.23 5.70
C PHE A 39 -19.41 -6.53 5.64
N VAL A 40 -20.03 -7.63 5.22
CA VAL A 40 -19.36 -8.93 5.06
C VAL A 40 -18.27 -8.84 3.98
N THR A 41 -18.52 -8.11 2.90
CA THR A 41 -17.51 -7.83 1.87
C THR A 41 -16.32 -7.05 2.45
N GLY A 42 -16.60 -6.06 3.30
CA GLY A 42 -15.55 -5.32 4.03
C GLY A 42 -14.73 -6.25 4.95
N LEU A 43 -15.39 -7.16 5.67
CA LEU A 43 -14.72 -8.19 6.48
C LEU A 43 -13.85 -9.13 5.63
N LEU A 44 -14.34 -9.53 4.45
CA LEU A 44 -13.58 -10.37 3.53
C LEU A 44 -12.29 -9.67 3.07
N VAL A 45 -12.35 -8.40 2.70
CA VAL A 45 -11.16 -7.61 2.34
C VAL A 45 -10.21 -7.46 3.53
N ALA A 46 -10.75 -7.18 4.73
CA ALA A 46 -9.96 -7.03 5.95
C ALA A 46 -9.28 -8.33 6.40
N SER A 47 -9.90 -9.50 6.14
CA SER A 47 -9.39 -10.80 6.61
C SER A 47 -7.96 -11.09 6.13
N TYR A 48 -7.63 -10.71 4.91
CA TYR A 48 -6.27 -10.77 4.39
C TYR A 48 -5.30 -9.89 5.21
N ALA A 49 -5.68 -8.64 5.48
CA ALA A 49 -4.81 -7.71 6.21
C ALA A 49 -4.61 -8.12 7.67
N VAL A 50 -5.64 -8.69 8.31
CA VAL A 50 -5.54 -9.27 9.66
C VAL A 50 -4.58 -10.45 9.68
N ALA A 51 -4.72 -11.36 8.73
CA ALA A 51 -3.87 -12.53 8.60
C ALA A 51 -2.41 -12.12 8.27
N GLN A 52 -2.21 -11.14 7.38
CA GLN A 52 -0.91 -10.61 7.02
C GLN A 52 -0.21 -9.89 8.19
N LEU A 53 -0.96 -9.21 9.06
CA LEU A 53 -0.40 -8.56 10.26
C LEU A 53 0.33 -9.58 11.17
N ILE A 54 -0.14 -10.82 11.20
CA ILE A 54 0.47 -11.92 11.95
C ILE A 54 1.54 -12.62 11.10
N GLY A 55 1.21 -12.93 9.85
CA GLY A 55 2.05 -13.73 8.96
C GLY A 55 3.33 -13.03 8.53
N ALA A 56 3.28 -11.75 8.16
CA ALA A 56 4.44 -11.04 7.62
C ALA A 56 5.61 -10.92 8.62
N PRO A 57 5.42 -10.57 9.91
CA PRO A 57 6.50 -10.57 10.89
C PRO A 57 7.05 -11.97 11.18
N LEU A 58 6.18 -12.99 11.17
CA LEU A 58 6.59 -14.39 11.39
C LEU A 58 7.49 -14.85 10.24
N LEU A 59 7.04 -14.70 9.00
CA LEU A 59 7.78 -15.08 7.81
C LEU A 59 9.07 -14.25 7.66
N GLY A 60 9.04 -12.97 8.02
CA GLY A 60 10.23 -12.13 8.07
C GLY A 60 11.31 -12.71 9.00
N ARG A 61 10.95 -13.06 10.24
CA ARG A 61 11.87 -13.69 11.19
C ARG A 61 12.35 -15.08 10.73
N MET A 62 11.45 -15.87 10.17
CA MET A 62 11.80 -17.17 9.58
C MET A 62 12.79 -16.99 8.42
N SER A 63 12.63 -15.97 7.59
CA SER A 63 13.55 -15.69 6.49
C SER A 63 14.93 -15.21 6.97
N ASP A 64 15.01 -14.52 8.11
CA ASP A 64 16.29 -14.19 8.75
C ASP A 64 17.01 -15.46 9.25
N ARG A 65 16.26 -16.47 9.70
CA ARG A 65 16.82 -17.70 10.29
C ARG A 65 17.10 -18.78 9.25
N TYR A 66 16.18 -19.03 8.32
CA TYR A 66 16.25 -20.16 7.38
C TYR A 66 16.76 -19.75 5.99
N GLY A 67 16.84 -18.45 5.72
CA GLY A 67 17.22 -17.87 4.42
C GLY A 67 16.04 -17.22 3.71
N ARG A 68 16.35 -16.27 2.85
CA ARG A 68 15.33 -15.49 2.13
C ARG A 68 14.59 -16.34 1.10
N ARG A 69 15.34 -17.08 0.28
CA ARG A 69 14.78 -17.86 -0.81
C ARG A 69 13.79 -18.95 -0.37
N PRO A 70 14.09 -19.86 0.61
CA PRO A 70 13.16 -20.91 0.99
C PRO A 70 11.88 -20.37 1.61
N ILE A 71 11.95 -19.28 2.38
CA ILE A 71 10.76 -18.68 2.99
C ILE A 71 9.95 -17.90 1.96
N LEU A 72 10.60 -17.26 0.98
CA LEU A 72 9.91 -16.63 -0.14
C LEU A 72 9.16 -17.68 -0.99
N LEU A 73 9.77 -18.85 -1.25
CA LEU A 73 9.10 -19.96 -1.92
C LEU A 73 7.87 -20.45 -1.14
N ALA A 74 8.00 -20.67 0.17
CA ALA A 74 6.88 -21.06 1.01
C ALA A 74 5.76 -20.01 1.03
N SER A 75 6.11 -18.73 1.07
CA SER A 75 5.20 -17.61 1.04
C SER A 75 4.41 -17.55 -0.28
N ILE A 76 5.10 -17.57 -1.43
CA ILE A 76 4.45 -17.56 -2.76
C ILE A 76 3.64 -18.86 -3.01
N PHE A 77 4.08 -20.00 -2.47
CA PHE A 77 3.29 -21.22 -2.54
C PHE A 77 1.95 -21.10 -1.79
N GLY A 78 1.95 -20.47 -0.63
CA GLY A 78 0.71 -20.15 0.09
C GLY A 78 -0.19 -19.18 -0.69
N THR A 79 0.37 -18.14 -1.31
CA THR A 79 -0.36 -17.24 -2.22
C THR A 79 -0.96 -18.01 -3.41
N PHE A 80 -0.18 -18.91 -4.03
CA PHE A 80 -0.69 -19.80 -5.08
C PHE A 80 -1.90 -20.63 -4.61
N LEU A 81 -1.80 -21.27 -3.45
CA LEU A 81 -2.92 -22.03 -2.87
C LEU A 81 -4.13 -21.14 -2.58
N GLY A 82 -3.91 -19.93 -2.07
CA GLY A 82 -4.96 -18.94 -1.85
C GLY A 82 -5.71 -18.60 -3.14
N PHE A 83 -5.01 -18.35 -4.24
CA PHE A 83 -5.64 -18.06 -5.53
C PHE A 83 -6.32 -19.28 -6.15
N VAL A 84 -5.77 -20.50 -5.99
CA VAL A 84 -6.45 -21.72 -6.41
C VAL A 84 -7.76 -21.89 -5.63
N LEU A 85 -7.74 -21.68 -4.31
CA LEU A 85 -8.96 -21.75 -3.49
C LEU A 85 -10.00 -20.70 -3.91
N LEU A 86 -9.56 -19.47 -4.26
CA LEU A 86 -10.46 -18.48 -4.83
C LEU A 86 -11.07 -18.98 -6.15
N GLY A 87 -10.27 -19.60 -7.01
CA GLY A 87 -10.74 -20.10 -8.31
C GLY A 87 -11.78 -21.22 -8.21
N ILE A 88 -11.71 -22.08 -7.19
CA ILE A 88 -12.66 -23.17 -6.96
C ILE A 88 -13.76 -22.82 -5.96
N ALA A 89 -13.82 -21.55 -5.50
CA ALA A 89 -14.77 -21.16 -4.47
C ALA A 89 -16.21 -21.31 -4.94
N ASN A 90 -16.99 -22.10 -4.20
CA ASN A 90 -18.42 -22.31 -4.39
C ASN A 90 -19.25 -21.87 -3.18
N ALA A 91 -18.61 -21.26 -2.20
CA ALA A 91 -19.24 -20.70 -0.99
C ALA A 91 -18.42 -19.55 -0.42
N LEU A 92 -19.09 -18.65 0.28
CA LEU A 92 -18.46 -17.44 0.86
C LEU A 92 -17.33 -17.78 1.84
N TRP A 93 -17.46 -18.82 2.67
CA TRP A 93 -16.43 -19.22 3.62
C TRP A 93 -15.11 -19.65 2.94
N ILE A 94 -15.17 -20.16 1.69
CA ILE A 94 -13.97 -20.51 0.92
C ILE A 94 -13.23 -19.25 0.50
N LEU A 95 -13.95 -18.14 0.15
CA LEU A 95 -13.32 -16.86 -0.11
C LEU A 95 -12.56 -16.36 1.14
N PHE A 96 -13.16 -16.46 2.33
CA PHE A 96 -12.49 -16.11 3.58
C PHE A 96 -11.25 -16.99 3.84
N ALA A 97 -11.38 -18.31 3.68
CA ALA A 97 -10.27 -19.24 3.86
C ALA A 97 -9.11 -18.91 2.90
N ALA A 98 -9.41 -18.65 1.63
CA ALA A 98 -8.43 -18.27 0.63
C ALA A 98 -7.71 -16.97 1.01
N ARG A 99 -8.44 -15.95 1.47
CA ARG A 99 -7.86 -14.68 1.90
C ARG A 99 -7.02 -14.79 3.18
N ILE A 100 -7.45 -15.64 4.12
CA ILE A 100 -6.68 -15.90 5.36
C ILE A 100 -5.38 -16.66 5.04
N ILE A 101 -5.42 -17.69 4.19
CA ILE A 101 -4.23 -18.45 3.80
C ILE A 101 -3.24 -17.52 3.07
N ASP A 102 -3.71 -16.77 2.07
CA ASP A 102 -2.89 -15.81 1.33
C ASP A 102 -2.33 -14.72 2.26
N GLY A 103 -3.11 -14.25 3.24
CA GLY A 103 -2.66 -13.27 4.22
C GLY A 103 -1.60 -13.81 5.19
N ILE A 104 -1.79 -15.00 5.77
CA ILE A 104 -0.81 -15.63 6.67
C ILE A 104 0.51 -15.87 5.94
N THR A 105 0.44 -16.24 4.67
CA THR A 105 1.61 -16.44 3.83
C THR A 105 2.08 -15.14 3.14
N GLY A 106 1.40 -14.02 3.32
CA GLY A 106 1.66 -12.72 2.68
C GLY A 106 2.88 -11.96 3.20
N GLY A 107 4.00 -12.66 3.39
CA GLY A 107 5.31 -12.07 3.76
C GLY A 107 6.17 -11.65 2.56
N ASN A 108 5.72 -11.88 1.33
CA ASN A 108 6.46 -11.73 0.08
C ASN A 108 7.19 -10.39 -0.01
N LEU A 109 6.47 -9.29 0.21
CA LEU A 109 7.01 -7.94 0.09
C LEU A 109 8.08 -7.64 1.13
N SER A 110 7.89 -8.04 2.39
CA SER A 110 8.86 -7.81 3.46
C SER A 110 10.14 -8.64 3.26
N ILE A 111 9.99 -9.88 2.80
CA ILE A 111 11.14 -10.74 2.45
C ILE A 111 11.88 -10.18 1.24
N ALA A 112 11.17 -9.70 0.21
CA ALA A 112 11.78 -9.09 -0.96
C ALA A 112 12.54 -7.80 -0.61
N GLN A 113 12.01 -6.96 0.26
CA GLN A 113 12.70 -5.77 0.76
C GLN A 113 13.98 -6.12 1.52
N ALA A 114 13.94 -7.18 2.34
CA ALA A 114 15.10 -7.70 3.01
C ALA A 114 16.14 -8.26 2.01
N TYR A 115 15.69 -9.05 1.03
CA TYR A 115 16.54 -9.56 -0.05
C TYR A 115 17.25 -8.43 -0.81
N ILE A 116 16.52 -7.39 -1.21
CA ILE A 116 17.09 -6.20 -1.87
C ILE A 116 18.13 -5.54 -0.98
N SER A 117 17.85 -5.44 0.31
CA SER A 117 18.79 -4.85 1.29
C SER A 117 20.07 -5.67 1.45
N ASP A 118 19.98 -7.01 1.29
CA ASP A 118 21.12 -7.93 1.35
C ASP A 118 22.02 -7.83 0.11
N VAL A 119 21.45 -7.57 -1.09
CA VAL A 119 22.16 -7.56 -2.37
C VAL A 119 22.55 -6.16 -2.86
N THR A 120 22.20 -5.11 -2.12
CA THR A 120 22.53 -3.71 -2.43
C THR A 120 23.42 -3.09 -1.35
N ASP A 121 24.35 -2.24 -1.78
CA ASP A 121 25.12 -1.38 -0.88
C ASP A 121 24.26 -0.17 -0.38
N ALA A 122 24.70 0.53 0.64
CA ALA A 122 23.99 1.66 1.25
C ALA A 122 23.61 2.75 0.22
N LYS A 123 24.47 3.01 -0.76
CA LYS A 123 24.27 4.03 -1.82
C LYS A 123 23.14 3.65 -2.79
N ASN A 124 22.99 2.36 -3.10
CA ASN A 124 22.04 1.86 -4.10
C ASN A 124 20.76 1.28 -3.49
N ARG A 125 20.71 1.10 -2.16
CA ARG A 125 19.56 0.49 -1.47
C ARG A 125 18.26 1.26 -1.70
N ALA A 126 18.29 2.59 -1.58
CA ALA A 126 17.13 3.43 -1.83
C ALA A 126 16.59 3.26 -3.26
N LYS A 127 17.48 3.16 -4.26
CA LYS A 127 17.09 2.89 -5.66
C LYS A 127 16.46 1.50 -5.80
N GLY A 128 17.05 0.47 -5.17
CA GLY A 128 16.51 -0.89 -5.18
C GLY A 128 15.10 -0.97 -4.59
N LEU A 129 14.89 -0.34 -3.42
CA LEU A 129 13.58 -0.28 -2.78
C LEU A 129 12.57 0.57 -3.58
N GLY A 130 13.04 1.63 -4.25
CA GLY A 130 12.19 2.44 -5.15
C GLY A 130 11.64 1.65 -6.34
N LEU A 131 12.35 0.64 -6.83
CA LEU A 131 11.85 -0.25 -7.89
C LEU A 131 10.64 -1.09 -7.45
N ILE A 132 10.51 -1.41 -6.16
CA ILE A 132 9.29 -2.01 -5.62
C ILE A 132 8.09 -1.08 -5.81
N GLY A 133 8.28 0.22 -5.55
CA GLY A 133 7.22 1.22 -5.79
C GLY A 133 6.81 1.30 -7.26
N ALA A 134 7.77 1.22 -8.18
CA ALA A 134 7.48 1.15 -9.62
C ALA A 134 6.72 -0.13 -10.00
N ALA A 135 7.11 -1.29 -9.44
CA ALA A 135 6.40 -2.55 -9.63
C ALA A 135 4.95 -2.48 -9.10
N PHE A 136 4.75 -1.83 -7.94
CA PHE A 136 3.42 -1.55 -7.38
C PHE A 136 2.58 -0.70 -8.34
N GLY A 137 3.13 0.42 -8.83
CA GLY A 137 2.44 1.30 -9.77
C GLY A 137 2.02 0.59 -11.05
N LEU A 138 2.92 -0.17 -11.68
CA LEU A 138 2.63 -0.95 -12.88
C LEU A 138 1.61 -2.06 -12.61
N GLY A 139 1.73 -2.76 -11.49
CA GLY A 139 0.77 -3.78 -11.08
C GLY A 139 -0.65 -3.22 -10.94
N PHE A 140 -0.79 -2.07 -10.28
CA PHE A 140 -2.09 -1.40 -10.09
C PHE A 140 -2.65 -0.71 -11.34
N ILE A 141 -1.86 -0.55 -12.40
CA ILE A 141 -2.38 -0.15 -13.72
C ILE A 141 -2.88 -1.39 -14.48
N ILE A 142 -2.06 -2.43 -14.57
CA ILE A 142 -2.31 -3.60 -15.41
C ILE A 142 -3.33 -4.55 -14.74
N GLY A 143 -3.21 -4.76 -13.41
CA GLY A 143 -4.02 -5.71 -12.67
C GLY A 143 -5.53 -5.51 -12.80
N PRO A 144 -6.06 -4.31 -12.45
CA PRO A 144 -7.51 -4.07 -12.50
C PRO A 144 -8.11 -4.23 -13.89
N VAL A 145 -7.43 -3.75 -14.95
CA VAL A 145 -7.94 -3.92 -16.33
C VAL A 145 -7.90 -5.39 -16.76
N THR A 146 -6.82 -6.10 -16.44
CA THR A 146 -6.70 -7.53 -16.78
C THR A 146 -7.71 -8.35 -15.99
N GLY A 147 -7.83 -8.11 -14.69
CA GLY A 147 -8.80 -8.80 -13.84
C GLY A 147 -10.24 -8.54 -14.28
N GLY A 148 -10.58 -7.26 -14.52
CA GLY A 148 -11.89 -6.87 -15.05
C GLY A 148 -12.19 -7.50 -16.40
N PHE A 149 -11.24 -7.55 -17.31
CA PHE A 149 -11.41 -8.22 -18.60
C PHE A 149 -11.64 -9.72 -18.44
N LEU A 150 -10.82 -10.39 -17.67
CA LEU A 150 -10.94 -11.83 -17.43
C LEU A 150 -12.24 -12.21 -16.69
N SER A 151 -12.79 -11.30 -15.88
CA SER A 151 -14.03 -11.56 -15.13
C SER A 151 -15.27 -11.75 -16.03
N GLN A 152 -15.19 -11.39 -17.31
CA GLN A 152 -16.27 -11.61 -18.29
C GLN A 152 -16.57 -13.10 -18.52
N TRP A 153 -15.60 -13.97 -18.26
CA TRP A 153 -15.76 -15.43 -18.29
C TRP A 153 -16.01 -16.06 -16.91
N GLY A 154 -16.36 -15.25 -15.92
CA GLY A 154 -16.59 -15.65 -14.54
C GLY A 154 -15.44 -15.29 -13.60
N TYR A 155 -15.75 -15.12 -12.31
CA TYR A 155 -14.74 -14.66 -11.32
C TYR A 155 -13.69 -15.72 -10.98
N ALA A 156 -13.91 -16.99 -11.31
CA ALA A 156 -12.92 -18.05 -11.20
C ALA A 156 -11.73 -17.83 -12.17
N VAL A 157 -11.99 -17.28 -13.38
CA VAL A 157 -10.96 -17.12 -14.42
C VAL A 157 -9.83 -16.18 -13.98
N PRO A 158 -10.10 -14.96 -13.49
CA PRO A 158 -9.03 -14.11 -12.94
C PRO A 158 -8.33 -14.74 -11.73
N ALA A 159 -9.02 -15.51 -10.90
CA ALA A 159 -8.39 -16.19 -9.76
C ALA A 159 -7.39 -17.27 -10.22
N PHE A 160 -7.76 -18.08 -11.21
CA PHE A 160 -6.83 -19.04 -11.83
C PHE A 160 -5.71 -18.38 -12.61
N ALA A 161 -5.95 -17.23 -13.25
CA ALA A 161 -4.88 -16.44 -13.87
C ALA A 161 -3.87 -15.95 -12.82
N ALA A 162 -4.34 -15.44 -11.67
CA ALA A 162 -3.46 -15.05 -10.56
C ALA A 162 -2.71 -16.27 -9.98
N ALA A 163 -3.35 -17.42 -9.87
CA ALA A 163 -2.70 -18.68 -9.47
C ALA A 163 -1.60 -19.08 -10.45
N ALA A 164 -1.87 -19.02 -11.76
CA ALA A 164 -0.87 -19.31 -12.79
C ALA A 164 0.33 -18.34 -12.70
N MET A 165 0.10 -17.03 -12.45
CA MET A 165 1.15 -16.07 -12.21
C MET A 165 1.98 -16.40 -10.98
N SER A 166 1.33 -16.80 -9.86
CA SER A 166 2.03 -17.23 -8.66
C SER A 166 2.83 -18.52 -8.90
N PHE A 167 2.34 -19.43 -9.71
CA PHE A 167 3.08 -20.64 -10.12
C PHE A 167 4.32 -20.29 -10.97
N ILE A 168 4.16 -19.39 -11.94
CA ILE A 168 5.30 -18.86 -12.71
C ILE A 168 6.32 -18.21 -11.76
N ASN A 169 5.84 -17.46 -10.77
CA ASN A 169 6.69 -16.82 -9.78
C ASN A 169 7.46 -17.82 -8.92
N LEU A 170 6.82 -18.93 -8.52
CA LEU A 170 7.50 -20.06 -7.87
C LEU A 170 8.63 -20.62 -8.75
N ALA A 171 8.37 -20.84 -10.04
CA ALA A 171 9.38 -21.31 -10.98
C ALA A 171 10.53 -20.29 -11.11
N LEU A 172 10.23 -19.01 -11.22
CA LEU A 172 11.24 -17.93 -11.26
C LEU A 172 12.14 -17.95 -10.02
N ILE A 173 11.57 -18.08 -8.83
CA ILE A 173 12.34 -18.14 -7.59
C ILE A 173 13.16 -19.43 -7.53
N PHE A 174 12.54 -20.55 -7.90
CA PHE A 174 13.20 -21.86 -7.82
C PHE A 174 14.40 -21.96 -8.76
N PHE A 175 14.31 -21.49 -10.01
CA PHE A 175 15.36 -21.66 -10.99
C PHE A 175 16.34 -20.50 -11.06
N TRP A 176 15.91 -19.26 -10.76
CA TRP A 176 16.72 -18.06 -11.05
C TRP A 176 17.06 -17.21 -9.84
N LEU A 177 16.38 -17.37 -8.70
CA LEU A 177 16.67 -16.56 -7.52
C LEU A 177 17.63 -17.31 -6.60
N PRO A 178 18.93 -16.94 -6.49
CA PRO A 178 19.84 -17.55 -5.52
C PRO A 178 19.52 -17.05 -4.10
N GLU A 179 20.08 -17.72 -3.08
CA GLU A 179 20.01 -17.26 -1.71
C GLU A 179 20.85 -15.99 -1.53
N SER A 180 20.28 -14.96 -0.88
CA SER A 180 20.99 -13.70 -0.60
C SER A 180 21.73 -13.72 0.75
N LEU A 181 21.29 -14.57 1.68
CA LEU A 181 21.79 -14.60 3.04
C LEU A 181 22.79 -15.75 3.23
N THR A 182 24.09 -15.43 3.35
CA THR A 182 25.13 -16.42 3.62
C THR A 182 24.97 -17.02 5.03
N ALA A 183 25.53 -18.24 5.24
CA ALA A 183 25.46 -18.93 6.55
C ALA A 183 26.07 -18.08 7.69
N GLU A 184 27.17 -17.36 7.38
CA GLU A 184 27.86 -16.48 8.34
C GLU A 184 26.94 -15.31 8.77
N LYS A 185 26.32 -14.62 7.81
CA LYS A 185 25.39 -13.52 8.09
C LYS A 185 24.15 -13.98 8.86
N ARG A 186 23.69 -15.23 8.64
CA ARG A 186 22.58 -15.80 9.44
C ARG A 186 22.94 -15.94 10.91
N ALA A 187 24.15 -16.39 11.20
CA ALA A 187 24.64 -16.53 12.58
C ALA A 187 24.68 -15.18 13.31
N GLU A 188 25.11 -14.12 12.62
CA GLU A 188 25.15 -12.75 13.16
C GLU A 188 23.75 -12.13 13.38
N MET A 189 22.77 -12.44 12.53
CA MET A 189 21.41 -11.90 12.63
C MET A 189 20.58 -12.49 13.78
N THR A 190 21.05 -13.53 14.45
CA THR A 190 20.39 -14.14 15.62
C THR A 190 20.38 -13.22 16.85
N VAL A 191 21.08 -12.08 16.80
CA VAL A 191 21.04 -11.04 17.83
C VAL A 191 19.73 -10.26 17.71
N LYS A 192 18.94 -10.28 18.77
CA LYS A 192 17.60 -9.69 18.90
C LYS A 192 17.52 -8.26 18.36
N LYS A 193 16.86 -8.05 17.22
CA LYS A 193 16.36 -6.72 16.88
C LYS A 193 15.22 -6.37 17.83
N PRO A 194 15.18 -5.16 18.42
CA PRO A 194 14.08 -4.76 19.28
C PRO A 194 12.76 -4.86 18.49
N ALA A 195 11.82 -5.61 19.02
CA ALA A 195 10.49 -5.70 18.43
C ALA A 195 9.81 -4.33 18.51
N VAL A 196 9.15 -3.91 17.44
CA VAL A 196 8.22 -2.78 17.48
C VAL A 196 7.07 -3.17 18.40
N THR A 197 7.07 -2.67 19.62
CA THR A 197 6.02 -2.95 20.62
C THR A 197 4.95 -1.87 20.56
N LEU A 198 3.71 -2.24 20.89
CA LEU A 198 2.59 -1.28 20.99
C LEU A 198 2.94 -0.13 21.94
N GLY A 199 3.63 -0.41 23.06
CA GLY A 199 4.10 0.63 24.00
C GLY A 199 5.04 1.63 23.33
N ALA A 200 5.99 1.16 22.51
CA ALA A 200 6.90 2.04 21.77
C ALA A 200 6.16 2.90 20.72
N LEU A 201 5.12 2.35 20.08
CA LEU A 201 4.25 3.12 19.18
C LEU A 201 3.52 4.24 19.93
N PHE A 202 2.94 3.97 21.11
CA PHE A 202 2.30 5.01 21.94
C PHE A 202 3.27 6.11 22.36
N VAL A 203 4.51 5.75 22.70
CA VAL A 203 5.58 6.73 23.00
C VAL A 203 5.91 7.57 21.76
N ALA A 204 6.02 6.94 20.59
CA ALA A 204 6.29 7.65 19.34
C ALA A 204 5.17 8.62 18.96
N LEU A 205 3.91 8.25 19.18
CA LEU A 205 2.73 9.12 18.94
C LEU A 205 2.71 10.36 19.84
N LYS A 206 3.33 10.31 21.03
CA LYS A 206 3.43 11.45 21.95
C LYS A 206 4.58 12.41 21.64
N ARG A 207 5.48 12.06 20.71
CA ARG A 207 6.58 12.97 20.31
C ARG A 207 6.01 14.19 19.58
N PRO A 208 6.49 15.42 19.88
CA PRO A 208 5.82 16.64 19.42
C PRO A 208 5.58 16.69 17.90
N PHE A 209 6.60 16.53 17.07
CA PHE A 209 6.44 16.70 15.61
C PHE A 209 6.25 15.37 14.88
N SER A 210 7.08 14.35 15.15
CA SER A 210 6.96 13.05 14.51
C SER A 210 5.67 12.31 14.88
N GLY A 211 5.16 12.51 16.10
CA GLY A 211 3.85 12.01 16.53
C GLY A 211 2.71 12.63 15.73
N SER A 212 2.76 13.95 15.50
CA SER A 212 1.75 14.64 14.68
C SER A 212 1.74 14.15 13.23
N LEU A 213 2.91 13.81 12.66
CA LEU A 213 3.01 13.22 11.33
C LEU A 213 2.45 11.78 11.29
N LEU A 214 2.68 10.97 12.34
CA LEU A 214 2.12 9.62 12.45
C LEU A 214 0.58 9.64 12.57
N ILE A 215 0.03 10.59 13.37
CA ILE A 215 -1.43 10.79 13.47
C ILE A 215 -1.99 11.24 12.13
N SER A 216 -1.32 12.17 11.45
CA SER A 216 -1.73 12.62 10.12
C SER A 216 -1.72 11.48 9.10
N ARG A 217 -0.70 10.61 9.15
CA ARG A 217 -0.63 9.40 8.32
C ARG A 217 -1.77 8.43 8.60
N PHE A 218 -2.13 8.23 9.87
CA PHE A 218 -3.26 7.37 10.24
C PHE A 218 -4.58 7.90 9.71
N LEU A 219 -4.90 9.17 9.95
CA LEU A 219 -6.16 9.78 9.52
C LEU A 219 -6.28 9.82 7.98
N PHE A 220 -5.23 10.27 7.30
CA PHE A 220 -5.14 10.18 5.83
C PHE A 220 -5.29 8.74 5.35
N GLY A 221 -4.56 7.81 5.98
CA GLY A 221 -4.59 6.39 5.66
C GLY A 221 -5.98 5.78 5.77
N VAL A 222 -6.75 6.10 6.83
CA VAL A 222 -8.13 5.64 6.99
C VAL A 222 -9.02 6.15 5.87
N ALA A 223 -9.02 7.46 5.59
CA ALA A 223 -9.84 8.05 4.54
C ALA A 223 -9.50 7.48 3.15
N PHE A 224 -8.21 7.40 2.84
CA PHE A 224 -7.74 6.90 1.54
C PHE A 224 -7.93 5.38 1.38
N ALA A 225 -7.73 4.60 2.45
CA ALA A 225 -7.95 3.16 2.41
C ALA A 225 -9.44 2.80 2.29
N ILE A 226 -10.36 3.59 2.89
CA ILE A 226 -11.82 3.43 2.65
C ILE A 226 -12.10 3.60 1.16
N PHE A 227 -11.58 4.67 0.55
CA PHE A 227 -11.72 4.87 -0.90
C PHE A 227 -11.18 3.66 -1.67
N GLN A 228 -9.95 3.23 -1.44
CA GLN A 228 -9.33 2.14 -2.19
C GLN A 228 -10.05 0.79 -2.06
N THR A 229 -10.56 0.48 -0.87
CA THR A 229 -11.11 -0.86 -0.59
C THR A 229 -12.61 -0.98 -0.90
N ILE A 230 -13.35 0.12 -0.73
CA ILE A 230 -14.81 0.15 -0.93
C ILE A 230 -15.20 0.63 -2.33
N PHE A 231 -14.26 1.20 -3.11
CA PHE A 231 -14.55 1.78 -4.41
C PHE A 231 -15.26 0.83 -5.37
N SER A 232 -14.80 -0.44 -5.47
CA SER A 232 -15.42 -1.42 -6.36
C SER A 232 -16.87 -1.73 -5.95
N LEU A 233 -17.10 -1.87 -4.65
CA LEU A 233 -18.45 -2.09 -4.11
C LEU A 233 -19.35 -0.87 -4.30
N TYR A 234 -18.81 0.33 -4.10
CA TYR A 234 -19.51 1.59 -4.37
C TYR A 234 -19.88 1.73 -5.86
N ALA A 235 -18.95 1.42 -6.76
CA ALA A 235 -19.17 1.49 -8.21
C ALA A 235 -20.27 0.51 -8.67
N LEU A 236 -20.26 -0.69 -8.12
CA LEU A 236 -21.31 -1.69 -8.31
C LEU A 236 -22.67 -1.19 -7.79
N THR A 237 -22.73 -0.77 -6.51
CA THR A 237 -23.99 -0.45 -5.84
C THR A 237 -24.62 0.85 -6.37
N LYS A 238 -23.82 1.88 -6.69
CA LYS A 238 -24.33 3.19 -7.09
C LYS A 238 -24.57 3.33 -8.58
N PHE A 239 -23.68 2.76 -9.39
CA PHE A 239 -23.70 2.95 -10.85
C PHE A 239 -23.94 1.65 -11.62
N ASN A 240 -24.12 0.52 -10.95
CA ASN A 240 -24.23 -0.81 -11.55
C ASN A 240 -23.07 -1.12 -12.54
N LEU A 241 -21.85 -0.60 -12.23
CA LEU A 241 -20.70 -0.87 -13.05
C LEU A 241 -20.31 -2.35 -12.95
N THR A 242 -20.02 -2.96 -14.07
CA THR A 242 -19.45 -4.29 -14.12
C THR A 242 -18.02 -4.28 -13.57
N ALA A 243 -17.49 -5.44 -13.22
CA ALA A 243 -16.09 -5.60 -12.77
C ALA A 243 -15.10 -5.09 -13.84
N ALA A 244 -15.39 -5.29 -15.14
CA ALA A 244 -14.58 -4.78 -16.24
C ALA A 244 -14.57 -3.24 -16.29
N GLN A 245 -15.75 -2.63 -16.21
CA GLN A 245 -15.86 -1.16 -16.20
C GLN A 245 -15.16 -0.54 -15.00
N THR A 246 -15.32 -1.15 -13.81
CA THR A 246 -14.61 -0.72 -12.60
C THR A 246 -13.09 -0.90 -12.75
N GLY A 247 -12.64 -1.97 -13.40
CA GLY A 247 -11.25 -2.18 -13.76
C GLY A 247 -10.67 -1.02 -14.59
N TYR A 248 -11.41 -0.54 -15.60
CA TYR A 248 -10.99 0.63 -16.41
C TYR A 248 -10.89 1.91 -15.58
N VAL A 249 -11.86 2.16 -14.68
CA VAL A 249 -11.82 3.32 -13.78
C VAL A 249 -10.62 3.25 -12.83
N LEU A 250 -10.34 2.08 -12.25
CA LEU A 250 -9.19 1.90 -11.37
C LEU A 250 -7.85 2.00 -12.11
N THR A 251 -7.80 1.55 -13.37
CA THR A 251 -6.63 1.76 -14.24
C THR A 251 -6.40 3.25 -14.50
N TYR A 252 -7.45 4.03 -14.76
CA TYR A 252 -7.35 5.49 -14.87
C TYR A 252 -6.76 6.11 -13.60
N VAL A 253 -7.24 5.72 -12.41
CA VAL A 253 -6.69 6.13 -11.11
C VAL A 253 -5.21 5.71 -10.96
N GLY A 254 -4.88 4.49 -11.37
CA GLY A 254 -3.51 3.95 -11.34
C GLY A 254 -2.54 4.76 -12.21
N VAL A 255 -2.94 5.08 -13.45
CA VAL A 255 -2.15 5.92 -14.37
C VAL A 255 -1.91 7.30 -13.76
N LEU A 256 -2.95 7.94 -13.25
CA LEU A 256 -2.82 9.25 -12.59
C LEU A 256 -1.89 9.19 -11.37
N SER A 257 -1.97 8.12 -10.58
CA SER A 257 -1.10 7.92 -9.41
C SER A 257 0.37 7.76 -9.80
N VAL A 258 0.66 7.01 -10.87
CA VAL A 258 2.03 6.83 -11.40
C VAL A 258 2.57 8.15 -11.94
N ILE A 259 1.79 8.90 -12.71
CA ILE A 259 2.19 10.23 -13.21
C ILE A 259 2.46 11.17 -12.03
N THR A 260 1.59 11.16 -11.04
CA THR A 260 1.74 12.01 -9.85
C THR A 260 3.01 11.68 -9.08
N GLN A 261 3.20 10.42 -8.71
CA GLN A 261 4.33 10.01 -7.86
C GLN A 261 5.66 9.99 -8.63
N GLY A 262 5.64 9.56 -9.91
CA GLY A 262 6.84 9.41 -10.72
C GLY A 262 7.37 10.72 -11.30
N TYR A 263 6.50 11.70 -11.55
CA TYR A 263 6.87 12.93 -12.25
C TYR A 263 6.47 14.21 -11.50
N LEU A 264 5.20 14.32 -11.11
CA LEU A 264 4.65 15.57 -10.60
C LEU A 264 5.19 15.93 -9.22
N VAL A 265 5.27 14.95 -8.29
CA VAL A 265 5.76 15.18 -6.93
C VAL A 265 7.14 15.82 -6.95
N GLY A 266 8.08 15.27 -7.73
CA GLY A 266 9.43 15.83 -7.82
C GLY A 266 9.46 17.28 -8.31
N LYS A 267 8.59 17.66 -9.25
CA LYS A 267 8.51 19.03 -9.76
C LYS A 267 7.90 20.00 -8.74
N ILE A 268 6.77 19.63 -8.13
CA ILE A 268 6.06 20.54 -7.22
C ILE A 268 6.82 20.74 -5.90
N THR A 269 7.56 19.74 -5.41
CA THR A 269 8.37 19.86 -4.19
C THR A 269 9.61 20.76 -4.37
N ASN A 270 10.08 20.94 -5.61
CA ASN A 270 11.15 21.89 -5.91
C ASN A 270 10.66 23.35 -5.89
N VAL A 271 9.36 23.58 -6.13
CA VAL A 271 8.78 24.92 -6.21
C VAL A 271 8.13 25.34 -4.90
N PHE A 272 7.35 24.45 -4.31
CA PHE A 272 6.54 24.73 -3.13
C PHE A 272 7.12 24.06 -1.88
N ARG A 273 6.85 24.64 -0.73
CA ARG A 273 7.22 24.07 0.58
C ARG A 273 6.37 22.84 0.88
N GLU A 274 6.97 21.83 1.54
CA GLU A 274 6.29 20.57 1.86
C GLU A 274 5.06 20.77 2.74
N ASP A 275 5.11 21.65 3.74
CA ASP A 275 3.98 21.93 4.63
C ASP A 275 2.80 22.60 3.90
N ILE A 276 3.06 23.52 2.97
CA ILE A 276 2.02 24.12 2.12
C ILE A 276 1.37 23.05 1.25
N LEU A 277 2.19 22.19 0.63
CA LEU A 277 1.68 21.10 -0.21
C LEU A 277 0.85 20.10 0.59
N ILE A 278 1.29 19.75 1.81
CA ILE A 278 0.52 18.85 2.69
C ILE A 278 -0.85 19.45 2.99
N VAL A 279 -0.91 20.70 3.44
CA VAL A 279 -2.17 21.40 3.75
C VAL A 279 -3.07 21.51 2.52
N ALA A 280 -2.52 21.93 1.37
CA ALA A 280 -3.27 22.07 0.12
C ALA A 280 -3.83 20.73 -0.38
N CYS A 281 -3.02 19.66 -0.34
CA CYS A 281 -3.47 18.33 -0.77
C CYS A 281 -4.50 17.72 0.19
N ILE A 282 -4.42 18.00 1.51
CA ILE A 282 -5.46 17.59 2.47
C ILE A 282 -6.79 18.30 2.15
N ALA A 283 -6.76 19.61 1.89
CA ALA A 283 -7.95 20.36 1.49
C ALA A 283 -8.53 19.83 0.16
N LEU A 284 -7.67 19.60 -0.84
CA LEU A 284 -8.07 19.04 -2.13
C LEU A 284 -8.70 17.65 -1.96
N MET A 285 -8.11 16.80 -1.10
CA MET A 285 -8.64 15.48 -0.81
C MET A 285 -9.99 15.56 -0.11
N ALA A 286 -10.17 16.46 0.87
CA ALA A 286 -11.46 16.68 1.55
C ALA A 286 -12.57 17.05 0.54
N ILE A 287 -12.29 18.02 -0.34
CA ILE A 287 -13.22 18.44 -1.40
C ILE A 287 -13.53 17.27 -2.36
N SER A 288 -12.50 16.53 -2.77
CA SER A 288 -12.66 15.38 -3.65
C SER A 288 -13.50 14.26 -3.01
N MET A 289 -13.36 14.03 -1.70
CA MET A 289 -14.18 13.05 -0.97
C MET A 289 -15.65 13.47 -0.92
N VAL A 290 -15.96 14.76 -0.77
CA VAL A 290 -17.34 15.29 -0.92
C VAL A 290 -17.83 15.04 -2.35
N GLY A 291 -17.02 15.36 -3.35
CA GLY A 291 -17.36 15.09 -4.75
C GLY A 291 -17.64 13.62 -5.03
N TRP A 292 -16.85 12.70 -4.43
CA TRP A 292 -17.08 11.27 -4.52
C TRP A 292 -18.41 10.86 -3.88
N ALA A 293 -18.72 11.35 -2.68
CA ALA A 293 -19.99 11.09 -2.02
C ALA A 293 -21.20 11.51 -2.86
N MET A 294 -21.11 12.67 -3.52
CA MET A 294 -22.19 13.31 -4.26
C MET A 294 -22.22 13.01 -5.75
N ALA A 295 -21.24 12.28 -6.32
CA ALA A 295 -21.12 12.05 -7.76
C ALA A 295 -22.44 11.52 -8.37
N PRO A 296 -23.10 12.25 -9.27
CA PRO A 296 -24.37 11.84 -9.86
C PRO A 296 -24.19 10.91 -11.08
N SER A 297 -23.01 10.90 -11.67
CA SER A 297 -22.69 10.12 -12.86
C SER A 297 -21.24 9.65 -12.87
N VAL A 298 -20.95 8.66 -13.71
CA VAL A 298 -19.58 8.13 -13.89
C VAL A 298 -18.63 9.19 -14.43
N LEU A 299 -19.12 10.11 -15.30
CA LEU A 299 -18.29 11.20 -15.81
C LEU A 299 -17.82 12.14 -14.68
N VAL A 300 -18.75 12.56 -13.81
CA VAL A 300 -18.40 13.39 -12.64
C VAL A 300 -17.49 12.63 -11.69
N LEU A 301 -17.72 11.32 -11.51
CA LEU A 301 -16.84 10.46 -10.73
C LEU A 301 -15.41 10.50 -11.28
N LEU A 302 -15.19 10.33 -12.59
CA LEU A 302 -13.87 10.39 -13.22
C LEU A 302 -13.19 11.75 -13.00
N ILE A 303 -13.94 12.85 -13.10
CA ILE A 303 -13.43 14.20 -12.84
C ILE A 303 -12.95 14.32 -11.38
N VAL A 304 -13.70 13.78 -10.42
CA VAL A 304 -13.38 13.81 -8.99
C VAL A 304 -12.21 12.90 -8.65
N LEU A 305 -12.05 11.77 -9.34
CA LEU A 305 -10.97 10.84 -9.11
C LEU A 305 -9.59 11.39 -9.49
N ALA A 306 -9.51 12.34 -10.44
CA ALA A 306 -8.24 12.96 -10.80
C ALA A 306 -7.59 13.73 -9.64
N PRO A 307 -8.25 14.72 -9.00
CA PRO A 307 -7.69 15.39 -7.84
C PRO A 307 -7.51 14.46 -6.62
N THR A 308 -8.38 13.43 -6.46
CA THR A 308 -8.21 12.40 -5.41
C THR A 308 -6.88 11.65 -5.58
N SER A 309 -6.58 11.18 -6.80
CA SER A 309 -5.35 10.45 -7.12
C SER A 309 -4.11 11.34 -6.95
N LEU A 310 -4.19 12.59 -7.39
CA LEU A 310 -3.13 13.58 -7.24
C LEU A 310 -2.84 13.84 -5.76
N ALA A 311 -3.86 14.23 -5.00
CA ALA A 311 -3.71 14.53 -3.58
C ALA A 311 -3.21 13.32 -2.79
N GLY A 312 -3.76 12.13 -3.05
CA GLY A 312 -3.35 10.89 -2.41
C GLY A 312 -1.89 10.53 -2.69
N GLY A 313 -1.44 10.64 -3.94
CA GLY A 313 -0.05 10.37 -4.32
C GLY A 313 0.95 11.34 -3.69
N VAL A 314 0.62 12.64 -3.69
CA VAL A 314 1.45 13.69 -3.05
C VAL A 314 1.51 13.48 -1.54
N LEU A 315 0.37 13.30 -0.87
CA LEU A 315 0.31 13.11 0.59
C LEU A 315 1.07 11.87 1.04
N ASN A 316 0.91 10.74 0.36
CA ASN A 316 1.64 9.51 0.70
C ASN A 316 3.17 9.72 0.63
N THR A 317 3.64 10.43 -0.39
CA THR A 317 5.06 10.71 -0.57
C THR A 317 5.57 11.72 0.46
N LEU A 318 4.86 12.85 0.64
CA LEU A 318 5.31 13.91 1.53
C LEU A 318 5.25 13.52 3.00
N LEU A 319 4.19 12.85 3.47
CA LEU A 319 4.11 12.38 4.85
C LEU A 319 5.24 11.39 5.17
N SER A 320 5.62 10.53 4.21
CA SER A 320 6.77 9.62 4.38
C SER A 320 8.10 10.37 4.39
N SER A 321 8.30 11.30 3.46
CA SER A 321 9.52 12.13 3.36
C SER A 321 9.71 12.99 4.61
N THR A 322 8.69 13.75 5.00
CA THR A 322 8.75 14.64 6.16
C THR A 322 8.97 13.84 7.46
N LEU A 323 8.37 12.65 7.57
CA LEU A 323 8.54 11.77 8.72
C LEU A 323 10.00 11.31 8.88
N THR A 324 10.68 10.94 7.78
CA THR A 324 12.09 10.55 7.83
C THR A 324 13.04 11.71 8.13
N LYS A 325 12.68 12.93 7.71
CA LYS A 325 13.43 14.16 8.02
C LYS A 325 13.24 14.65 9.46
N ALA A 326 12.13 14.23 10.10
CA ALA A 326 11.75 14.65 11.45
C ALA A 326 12.49 13.92 12.58
N VAL A 327 13.31 12.91 12.26
CA VAL A 327 14.00 12.06 13.24
C VAL A 327 15.49 11.92 12.90
N ALA A 328 16.29 11.56 13.91
CA ALA A 328 17.71 11.29 13.70
C ALA A 328 17.93 10.09 12.75
N PRO A 329 19.03 10.06 11.97
CA PRO A 329 19.31 8.97 11.02
C PRO A 329 19.23 7.56 11.63
N GLN A 330 19.60 7.41 12.89
CA GLN A 330 19.56 6.14 13.64
C GLN A 330 18.13 5.69 13.95
N GLU A 331 17.16 6.61 14.02
CA GLU A 331 15.75 6.34 14.35
C GLU A 331 14.88 6.10 13.11
N ILE A 332 15.38 6.37 11.88
CA ILE A 332 14.62 6.28 10.64
C ILE A 332 13.97 4.89 10.48
N GLY A 333 14.71 3.82 10.75
CA GLY A 333 14.18 2.46 10.67
C GLY A 333 13.01 2.21 11.62
N GLY A 334 13.11 2.72 12.85
CA GLY A 334 12.07 2.61 13.87
C GLY A 334 10.80 3.37 13.49
N ILE A 335 10.93 4.63 13.06
CA ILE A 335 9.79 5.46 12.70
C ILE A 335 9.06 4.95 11.45
N LEU A 336 9.80 4.42 10.46
CA LEU A 336 9.21 3.75 9.30
C LEU A 336 8.50 2.45 9.68
N GLY A 337 8.99 1.72 10.68
CA GLY A 337 8.31 0.57 11.26
C GLY A 337 6.97 0.95 11.91
N PHE A 338 6.91 2.06 12.64
CA PHE A 338 5.65 2.60 13.18
C PHE A 338 4.70 3.03 12.07
N ALA A 339 5.20 3.71 11.03
CA ALA A 339 4.40 4.09 9.87
C ALA A 339 3.79 2.86 9.17
N ALA A 340 4.56 1.79 8.97
CA ALA A 340 4.07 0.53 8.40
C ALA A 340 3.01 -0.15 9.29
N SER A 341 3.16 -0.09 10.62
CA SER A 341 2.15 -0.59 11.56
C SER A 341 0.83 0.19 11.47
N ILE A 342 0.92 1.51 11.32
CA ILE A 342 -0.23 2.39 11.08
C ILE A 342 -0.91 2.03 9.76
N ASP A 343 -0.17 1.87 8.67
CA ASP A 343 -0.71 1.49 7.37
C ASP A 343 -1.41 0.12 7.41
N SER A 344 -0.85 -0.84 8.15
CA SER A 344 -1.48 -2.15 8.36
C SER A 344 -2.79 -2.03 9.13
N SER A 345 -2.84 -1.17 10.15
CA SER A 345 -4.06 -0.92 10.93
C SER A 345 -5.15 -0.28 10.07
N THR A 346 -4.80 0.67 9.19
CA THR A 346 -5.77 1.30 8.28
C THR A 346 -6.34 0.31 7.26
N ARG A 347 -5.53 -0.63 6.76
CA ARG A 347 -5.99 -1.71 5.85
C ARG A 347 -6.95 -2.69 6.50
N ILE A 348 -6.97 -2.80 7.83
CA ILE A 348 -7.94 -3.60 8.58
C ILE A 348 -9.21 -2.79 8.86
N ILE A 349 -9.05 -1.58 9.39
CA ILE A 349 -10.17 -0.76 9.85
C ILE A 349 -11.01 -0.23 8.67
N ALA A 350 -10.35 0.23 7.62
CA ALA A 350 -11.00 0.94 6.53
C ALA A 350 -12.05 0.11 5.77
N PRO A 351 -11.79 -1.13 5.33
CA PRO A 351 -12.80 -1.91 4.61
C PRO A 351 -13.99 -2.31 5.51
N ILE A 352 -13.75 -2.58 6.79
CA ILE A 352 -14.82 -2.91 7.74
C ILE A 352 -15.72 -1.69 7.95
N LEU A 353 -15.11 -0.54 8.26
CA LEU A 353 -15.83 0.71 8.49
C LEU A 353 -16.53 1.18 7.21
N GLY A 354 -15.84 1.16 6.09
CA GLY A 354 -16.40 1.57 4.81
C GLY A 354 -17.55 0.68 4.36
N GLY A 355 -17.46 -0.64 4.57
CA GLY A 355 -18.54 -1.61 4.32
C GLY A 355 -19.74 -1.37 5.21
N ALA A 356 -19.53 -1.11 6.51
CA ALA A 356 -20.59 -0.78 7.45
C ALA A 356 -21.29 0.54 7.09
N LEU A 357 -20.54 1.60 6.76
CA LEU A 357 -21.07 2.88 6.33
C LEU A 357 -21.93 2.74 5.07
N LEU A 358 -21.42 2.01 4.07
CA LEU A 358 -22.14 1.78 2.82
C LEU A 358 -23.44 1.03 3.06
N GLN A 359 -23.44 0.03 3.94
CA GLN A 359 -24.61 -0.80 4.22
C GLN A 359 -25.68 -0.07 5.03
N GLN A 360 -25.29 0.70 6.05
CA GLN A 360 -26.23 1.30 6.98
C GLN A 360 -26.74 2.66 6.53
N LEU A 361 -25.88 3.46 5.90
CA LEU A 361 -26.16 4.85 5.55
C LEU A 361 -26.26 5.09 4.03
N GLY A 362 -25.83 4.12 3.22
CA GLY A 362 -25.89 4.19 1.77
C GLY A 362 -24.60 4.67 1.09
N THR A 363 -24.66 4.82 -0.24
CA THR A 363 -23.48 5.02 -1.10
C THR A 363 -22.73 6.33 -0.87
N TRP A 364 -23.37 7.33 -0.31
CA TRP A 364 -22.75 8.63 0.00
C TRP A 364 -21.84 8.58 1.24
N ALA A 365 -22.12 7.68 2.18
CA ALA A 365 -21.57 7.70 3.52
C ALA A 365 -20.05 7.45 3.59
N PRO A 366 -19.44 6.50 2.85
CA PRO A 366 -17.98 6.33 2.85
C PRO A 366 -17.23 7.60 2.41
N GLY A 367 -17.73 8.27 1.36
CA GLY A 367 -17.15 9.52 0.88
C GLY A 367 -17.32 10.68 1.87
N ALA A 368 -18.50 10.82 2.46
CA ALA A 368 -18.77 11.86 3.48
C ALA A 368 -17.92 11.65 4.73
N PHE A 369 -17.79 10.42 5.21
CA PHE A 369 -16.90 10.09 6.33
C PHE A 369 -15.44 10.44 6.01
N GLY A 370 -14.95 10.05 4.84
CA GLY A 370 -13.61 10.42 4.38
C GLY A 370 -13.41 11.95 4.34
N ALA A 371 -14.40 12.69 3.86
CA ALA A 371 -14.37 14.15 3.83
C ALA A 371 -14.30 14.77 5.24
N ILE A 372 -15.09 14.25 6.19
CA ILE A 372 -15.07 14.72 7.60
C ILE A 372 -13.70 14.45 8.23
N VAL A 373 -13.14 13.25 8.03
CA VAL A 373 -11.81 12.90 8.55
C VAL A 373 -10.74 13.82 7.94
N MET A 374 -10.80 14.08 6.63
CA MET A 374 -9.83 14.96 5.96
C MET A 374 -10.01 16.43 6.34
N ALA A 375 -11.24 16.89 6.58
CA ALA A 375 -11.49 18.23 7.11
C ALA A 375 -10.93 18.38 8.53
N GLY A 376 -11.15 17.42 9.42
CA GLY A 376 -10.53 17.40 10.75
C GLY A 376 -9.00 17.39 10.66
N LEU A 377 -8.43 16.60 9.75
CA LEU A 377 -6.99 16.54 9.49
C LEU A 377 -6.45 17.88 8.98
N PHE A 378 -7.20 18.61 8.17
CA PHE A 378 -6.81 19.94 7.69
C PHE A 378 -6.54 20.91 8.86
N PHE A 379 -7.46 21.02 9.81
CA PHE A 379 -7.28 21.88 10.99
C PHE A 379 -6.15 21.38 11.87
N TYR A 380 -6.03 20.07 12.06
CA TYR A 380 -4.96 19.46 12.84
C TYR A 380 -3.56 19.77 12.25
N VAL A 381 -3.37 19.55 10.94
CA VAL A 381 -2.08 19.78 10.26
C VAL A 381 -1.75 21.28 10.22
N ARG A 382 -2.76 22.14 10.03
CA ARG A 382 -2.57 23.58 10.10
C ARG A 382 -2.08 24.05 11.48
N ALA A 383 -2.53 23.41 12.56
CA ALA A 383 -2.12 23.75 13.91
C ALA A 383 -0.75 23.15 14.31
N GLN A 384 -0.43 21.93 13.85
CA GLN A 384 0.70 21.17 14.35
C GLN A 384 1.91 21.08 13.39
N ILE A 385 1.68 21.20 12.08
CA ILE A 385 2.72 20.95 11.07
C ILE A 385 3.02 22.22 10.25
N TYR A 386 1.99 22.97 9.89
CA TYR A 386 2.13 24.18 9.09
C TYR A 386 2.98 25.22 9.82
N ASN A 387 4.00 25.77 9.14
CA ASN A 387 4.99 26.68 9.71
C ASN A 387 5.76 26.14 10.93
N HIS A 388 5.79 24.83 11.15
CA HIS A 388 6.59 24.28 12.23
C HIS A 388 8.09 24.52 11.99
N PRO A 389 8.89 24.92 13.01
CA PRO A 389 10.31 25.27 12.85
C PRO A 389 11.15 24.19 12.15
N ILE A 390 10.88 22.92 12.44
CA ILE A 390 11.56 21.78 11.80
C ILE A 390 11.31 21.74 10.29
N VAL A 391 10.10 22.06 9.81
CA VAL A 391 9.80 22.07 8.36
C VAL A 391 10.45 23.27 7.69
N LEU A 392 10.51 24.40 8.39
CA LEU A 392 11.16 25.61 7.88
C LEU A 392 12.66 25.41 7.70
N SER A 393 13.33 24.69 8.61
CA SER A 393 14.76 24.39 8.52
C SER A 393 15.14 23.49 7.34
N PHE A 394 14.22 22.63 6.82
CA PHE A 394 14.50 21.77 5.68
C PHE A 394 14.85 22.56 4.41
N LYS A 395 14.30 23.75 4.22
CA LYS A 395 14.59 24.59 3.05
C LYS A 395 15.91 25.33 3.18
N GLN A 396 16.32 25.72 4.38
CA GLN A 396 17.59 26.40 4.61
C GLN A 396 18.78 25.48 4.27
N THR A 397 18.70 24.20 4.64
CA THR A 397 19.73 23.20 4.32
C THR A 397 19.86 22.90 2.81
N GLN A 398 18.80 23.13 2.01
CA GLN A 398 18.85 22.96 0.56
C GLN A 398 19.41 24.19 -0.19
N LEU A 399 19.45 25.36 0.46
CA LEU A 399 19.93 26.61 -0.13
C LEU A 399 21.39 26.91 0.22
N GLU A 400 21.97 26.26 1.23
CA GLU A 400 23.40 26.35 1.51
C GLU A 400 24.16 25.45 0.54
N PRO A 401 25.00 26.01 -0.36
CA PRO A 401 25.91 25.20 -1.17
C PRO A 401 26.83 24.44 -0.20
N ALA A 402 27.10 23.17 -0.53
CA ALA A 402 28.03 22.36 0.23
C ALA A 402 29.33 23.18 0.44
N PRO A 403 29.91 23.22 1.66
CA PRO A 403 31.15 23.91 1.89
C PRO A 403 32.18 23.44 0.90
N VAL A 404 32.69 24.34 0.09
CA VAL A 404 33.81 24.06 -0.82
C VAL A 404 34.98 23.70 0.09
N THR A 405 35.27 22.43 0.20
CA THR A 405 36.51 21.96 0.80
C THR A 405 37.62 22.46 -0.11
N MET A 406 38.23 23.58 0.24
CA MET A 406 39.53 23.95 -0.28
C MET A 406 40.46 22.84 0.19
N GLN A 407 40.84 21.97 -0.73
CA GLN A 407 42.02 21.14 -0.60
C GLN A 407 43.20 22.04 -0.91
N ASP A 408 43.94 22.41 0.13
CA ASP A 408 45.32 22.90 0.02
C ASP A 408 46.27 21.72 -0.19
#